data_3f3887937dbd8da285da9ce7abae569e
#
_entry.id   3f3887937dbd8da285da9ce7abae569e
#
_cell.length_a   1.000
_cell.length_b   1.000
_cell.length_c   1.000
_cell.angle_alpha   90.00
_cell.angle_beta   90.00
_cell.angle_gamma   90.00
#
_symmetry.space_group_name_H-M   'P 1'
#
loop_
_entity.id
_entity.type
_entity.pdbx_description
1 polymer ?
#
loop_
_entity_poly.entity_id
_entity_poly.type
_entity_poly.pdbx_seq_one_letter_code
_entity_poly.pdbx_strand_id
1 'polypeptide(L)'
;MAAPLKVGTKVICVDTLNIERLYNETIPVMGGNYTIREIINDPAGGSVKCVRLREIINQPAPYKTGVAECSFRASRFAVKHGK
;
A
#
# COMPACT_ATOMS: atom_id res chain seq x y z
N MET A 1 9.63 -17.45 -7.80
CA MET A 1 8.32 -16.83 -8.00
C MET A 1 7.82 -16.27 -6.67
N ALA A 2 7.43 -15.01 -6.68
CA ALA A 2 6.94 -14.39 -5.46
C ALA A 2 5.53 -14.88 -5.14
N ALA A 3 5.24 -15.12 -3.87
CA ALA A 3 3.89 -15.46 -3.44
C ALA A 3 2.96 -14.26 -3.68
N PRO A 4 1.72 -14.48 -4.13
CA PRO A 4 0.79 -13.37 -4.31
C PRO A 4 0.41 -12.77 -2.97
N LEU A 5 0.22 -11.45 -2.95
CA LEU A 5 -0.26 -10.77 -1.75
C LEU A 5 -1.75 -11.06 -1.57
N LYS A 6 -2.13 -11.20 -0.31
CA LYS A 6 -3.53 -11.44 0.06
C LYS A 6 -3.88 -10.53 1.23
N VAL A 7 -5.17 -10.29 1.41
CA VAL A 7 -5.63 -9.65 2.64
C VAL A 7 -5.20 -10.49 3.84
N GLY A 8 -4.59 -9.85 4.82
CA GLY A 8 -4.06 -10.52 6.00
C GLY A 8 -2.59 -10.90 5.90
N THR A 9 -1.99 -10.79 4.71
CA THR A 9 -0.57 -11.11 4.54
C THR A 9 0.29 -10.10 5.28
N LYS A 10 1.30 -10.60 6.00
CA LYS A 10 2.28 -9.75 6.65
C LYS A 10 3.40 -9.42 5.69
N VAL A 11 3.74 -8.13 5.64
CA VAL A 11 4.73 -7.63 4.67
C VAL A 11 5.69 -6.67 5.33
N ILE A 12 6.82 -6.45 4.65
CA ILE A 12 7.81 -5.45 5.04
C ILE A 12 7.88 -4.41 3.92
N CYS A 13 7.90 -3.14 4.30
CA CYS A 13 8.07 -2.06 3.32
C CYS A 13 9.53 -2.05 2.86
N VAL A 14 9.73 -2.19 1.55
CA VAL A 14 11.07 -2.25 0.97
C VAL A 14 11.35 -1.09 0.01
N ASP A 15 10.38 -0.24 -0.26
CA ASP A 15 10.53 0.86 -1.21
C ASP A 15 9.61 2.01 -0.83
N THR A 16 10.20 3.19 -0.56
CA THR A 16 9.44 4.41 -0.29
C THR A 16 9.81 5.53 -1.27
N LEU A 17 10.51 5.20 -2.35
CA LEU A 17 10.94 6.20 -3.31
C LEU A 17 9.74 6.83 -4.01
N ASN A 18 9.77 8.16 -4.10
CA ASN A 18 8.79 8.95 -4.85
C ASN A 18 7.35 8.78 -4.41
N ILE A 19 7.12 8.46 -3.13
CA ILE A 19 5.76 8.49 -2.60
C ILE A 19 5.35 9.95 -2.42
N GLU A 20 4.31 10.35 -3.14
CA GLU A 20 3.78 11.72 -3.04
C GLU A 20 2.78 11.79 -1.90
N ARG A 21 2.87 12.87 -1.12
CA ARG A 21 1.95 13.13 0.00
C ARG A 21 1.18 14.39 -0.32
N LEU A 22 0.13 14.24 -1.11
CA LEU A 22 -0.66 15.37 -1.56
C LEU A 22 -1.51 15.97 -0.44
N TYR A 23 -1.89 15.17 0.54
CA TYR A 23 -2.81 15.57 1.60
C TYR A 23 -2.28 15.21 2.98
N ASN A 24 -0.96 15.22 3.16
CA ASN A 24 -0.30 14.86 4.43
C ASN A 24 -0.61 13.43 4.87
N GLU A 25 -0.75 12.53 3.90
CA GLU A 25 -1.02 11.12 4.22
C GLU A 25 0.11 10.52 5.04
N THR A 26 -0.26 9.60 5.94
CA THR A 26 0.73 8.77 6.60
C THR A 26 1.20 7.71 5.62
N ILE A 27 2.50 7.59 5.43
CA ILE A 27 3.09 6.65 4.48
C ILE A 27 3.88 5.58 5.23
N PRO A 28 4.11 4.40 4.60
CA PRO A 28 4.90 3.36 5.25
C PRO A 28 6.35 3.81 5.44
N VAL A 29 6.99 3.21 6.43
CA VAL A 29 8.40 3.45 6.76
C VAL A 29 9.23 2.30 6.20
N MET A 30 10.39 2.64 5.62
CA MET A 30 11.31 1.60 5.14
C MET A 30 11.65 0.62 6.27
N GLY A 31 11.52 -0.67 5.99
CA GLY A 31 11.76 -1.72 6.96
C GLY A 31 10.63 -1.95 7.93
N GLY A 32 9.56 -1.14 7.86
CA GLY A 32 8.41 -1.30 8.74
C GLY A 32 7.61 -2.54 8.40
N ASN A 33 6.96 -3.10 9.42
CA ASN A 33 6.12 -4.29 9.29
C ASN A 33 4.66 -3.87 9.20
N TYR A 34 3.95 -4.42 8.21
CA TYR A 34 2.56 -4.06 7.97
C TYR A 34 1.74 -5.29 7.63
N THR A 35 0.43 -5.14 7.68
CA THR A 35 -0.51 -6.21 7.32
C THR A 35 -1.42 -5.68 6.23
N ILE A 36 -1.56 -6.44 5.15
CA ILE A 36 -2.43 -6.06 4.03
C ILE A 36 -3.88 -6.06 4.50
N ARG A 37 -4.54 -4.93 4.38
CA ARG A 37 -5.95 -4.77 4.73
C ARG A 37 -6.83 -4.89 3.50
N GLU A 38 -6.36 -4.40 2.36
CA GLU A 38 -7.15 -4.34 1.15
C GLU A 38 -6.22 -4.35 -0.06
N ILE A 39 -6.64 -5.01 -1.12
CA ILE A 39 -5.91 -5.03 -2.39
C ILE A 39 -6.85 -4.48 -3.46
N ILE A 40 -6.39 -3.46 -4.17
CA ILE A 40 -7.18 -2.80 -5.21
C ILE A 40 -6.35 -2.62 -6.46
N ASN A 41 -7.01 -2.36 -7.58
CA ASN A 41 -6.31 -1.91 -8.78
C ASN A 41 -5.92 -0.45 -8.60
N ASP A 42 -4.82 -0.05 -9.24
CA ASP A 42 -4.37 1.34 -9.21
C ASP A 42 -5.51 2.24 -9.70
N PRO A 43 -5.97 3.21 -8.88
CA PRO A 43 -7.06 4.11 -9.32
C PRO A 43 -6.70 4.93 -10.56
N ALA A 44 -5.41 5.14 -10.81
CA ALA A 44 -4.98 5.86 -12.01
C ALA A 44 -5.09 5.00 -13.27
N GLY A 45 -5.48 3.74 -13.13
CA GLY A 45 -5.67 2.83 -14.25
C GLY A 45 -4.49 1.89 -14.43
N GLY A 46 -4.62 0.98 -15.38
CA GLY A 46 -3.59 0.00 -15.66
C GLY A 46 -3.74 -1.27 -14.84
N SER A 47 -2.73 -2.13 -14.93
CA SER A 47 -2.74 -3.44 -14.28
C SER A 47 -1.97 -3.47 -12.97
N VAL A 48 -1.57 -2.30 -12.45
CA VAL A 48 -0.81 -2.21 -11.21
C VAL A 48 -1.73 -2.45 -10.03
N LYS A 49 -1.28 -3.28 -9.08
CA LYS A 49 -2.01 -3.51 -7.84
C LYS A 49 -1.52 -2.57 -6.76
N CYS A 50 -2.45 -2.09 -5.95
CA CYS A 50 -2.16 -1.26 -4.80
C CYS A 50 -2.76 -1.88 -3.56
N VAL A 51 -2.22 -1.54 -2.39
CA VAL A 51 -2.66 -2.11 -1.13
C VAL A 51 -2.95 -1.01 -0.12
N ARG A 52 -3.85 -1.32 0.80
CA ARG A 52 -4.06 -0.55 2.02
C ARG A 52 -3.67 -1.41 3.19
N LEU A 53 -3.22 -0.78 4.27
CA LEU A 53 -2.59 -1.46 5.39
C LEU A 53 -3.44 -1.31 6.64
N ARG A 54 -3.40 -2.31 7.53
CA ARG A 54 -4.13 -2.22 8.80
C ARG A 54 -3.53 -1.17 9.73
N GLU A 55 -2.21 -1.02 9.68
CA GLU A 55 -1.48 -0.15 10.59
C GLU A 55 -1.52 1.31 10.17
N ILE A 56 -1.89 1.59 8.93
CA ILE A 56 -1.98 2.95 8.40
C ILE A 56 -3.38 3.15 7.83
N ILE A 57 -4.14 4.05 8.46
CA ILE A 57 -5.47 4.40 7.98
C ILE A 57 -5.47 5.91 7.75
N ASN A 58 -5.63 6.30 6.49
CA ASN A 58 -5.66 7.70 6.11
C ASN A 58 -7.10 8.16 5.89
N GLN A 59 -7.33 9.45 6.09
CA GLN A 59 -8.63 10.03 5.76
C GLN A 59 -8.82 10.01 4.25
N PRO A 60 -10.04 9.76 3.76
CA PRO A 60 -10.32 9.87 2.33
C PRO A 60 -10.01 11.27 1.83
N ALA A 61 -9.44 11.37 0.64
CA ALA A 61 -9.04 12.63 0.04
C ALA A 61 -9.54 12.71 -1.41
N PRO A 62 -9.71 13.94 -1.95
CA PRO A 62 -10.27 14.12 -3.29
C PRO A 62 -9.18 13.99 -4.37
N TYR A 63 -8.86 12.77 -4.76
CA TYR A 63 -7.94 12.52 -5.86
C TYR A 63 -8.66 12.68 -7.20
N LYS A 64 -7.89 12.68 -8.29
CA LYS A 64 -8.46 12.82 -9.64
C LYS A 64 -9.49 11.76 -9.96
N THR A 65 -9.34 10.58 -9.38
CA THR A 65 -10.22 9.45 -9.63
C THR A 65 -11.40 9.38 -8.67
N GLY A 66 -11.54 10.37 -7.78
CA GLY A 66 -12.62 10.43 -6.80
C GLY A 66 -12.11 10.48 -5.39
N VAL A 67 -13.02 10.49 -4.44
CA VAL A 67 -12.67 10.53 -3.01
C VAL A 67 -12.34 9.13 -2.55
N ALA A 68 -11.13 8.95 -2.02
CA ALA A 68 -10.68 7.63 -1.57
C ALA A 68 -9.52 7.76 -0.60
N GLU A 69 -9.33 6.72 0.20
CA GLU A 69 -8.16 6.61 1.05
C GLU A 69 -6.93 6.29 0.20
N CYS A 70 -5.79 6.88 0.57
CA CYS A 70 -4.52 6.63 -0.09
C CYS A 70 -4.17 5.14 -0.07
N SER A 71 -3.70 4.63 -1.19
CA SER A 71 -3.18 3.27 -1.30
C SER A 71 -1.73 3.32 -1.77
N PHE A 72 -1.02 2.20 -1.62
CA PHE A 72 0.40 2.13 -1.96
C PHE A 72 0.63 0.98 -2.92
N ARG A 73 1.56 1.16 -3.86
CA ARG A 73 1.85 0.11 -4.84
C ARG A 73 2.31 -1.16 -4.14
N ALA A 74 1.76 -2.29 -4.57
CA ALA A 74 2.10 -3.58 -3.97
C ALA A 74 3.59 -3.89 -4.09
N SER A 75 4.25 -3.39 -5.14
CA SER A 75 5.69 -3.61 -5.34
C SER A 75 6.57 -2.98 -4.27
N ARG A 76 6.01 -2.09 -3.46
CA ARG A 76 6.75 -1.47 -2.34
C ARG A 76 6.90 -2.40 -1.14
N PHE A 77 6.28 -3.57 -1.19
CA PHE A 77 6.23 -4.49 -0.06
C PHE A 77 6.71 -5.87 -0.47
N ALA A 78 7.43 -6.51 0.44
CA ALA A 78 7.83 -7.91 0.30
C ALA A 78 7.10 -8.73 1.35
N VAL A 79 6.70 -9.94 0.99
CA VAL A 79 6.06 -10.85 1.94
C VAL A 79 7.04 -11.17 3.06
N LYS A 80 6.59 -11.03 4.30
CA LYS A 80 7.41 -11.39 5.45
C LYS A 80 7.22 -12.87 5.73
N HIS A 81 8.31 -13.61 5.60
CA HIS A 81 8.29 -15.04 5.90
C HIS A 81 8.52 -15.22 7.39
N GLY A 82 7.49 -15.65 8.10
CA GLY A 82 7.58 -15.91 9.52
C GLY A 82 8.46 -17.11 9.82
N LYS A 83 9.03 -17.09 11.00
CA LYS A 83 9.79 -18.21 11.50
C LYS A 83 9.29 -18.52 12.88
#